data_8684ddadd5a76c9b59fb72e589e8ab45
#
_entry.id   8684ddadd5a76c9b59fb72e589e8ab45
#
_cell.length_a   1.000
_cell.length_b   1.000
_cell.length_c   1.000
_cell.angle_alpha   90.00
_cell.angle_beta   90.00
_cell.angle_gamma   90.00
#
_symmetry.space_group_name_H-M   'P 1'
#
loop_
_entity.id
_entity.type
_entity.pdbx_description
1 polymer ?
#
loop_
_entity_poly.entity_id
_entity_poly.type
_entity_poly.pdbx_seq_one_letter_code
_entity_poly.pdbx_strand_id
1 'polypeptide(L)'
;MGLIGGKLGYWLLMKICPGGETGYLSGAAYANKSKLAVLFGEQFFEDIQDRTVIDFGCGTGGESVEMAQRGARRVIGVDIRESYLDTARLHAHVHGVDDRCIFTAKPAEPADIIVSLDSFEHFDDPAHILRIMDSYLAPGGRVIATFGPTWYHPLGGHLFSVFPWAHLLFTERALLRWRKSFKPGQTATCITECGLNKITIRRFQRIIADSPFRFARFETKPIRGIRLFKTAPFREFGTAIVRCTLVRANEPATPAVAA
;
A
#
# COMPACT_ATOMS: atom_id res chain seq x y z
N MET A 1 22.56 4.26 2.89
CA MET A 1 22.98 4.16 1.48
C MET A 1 22.78 5.54 0.87
N GLY A 2 23.37 5.83 -0.20
CA GLY A 2 23.45 7.15 -0.83
C GLY A 2 24.86 7.72 -0.68
N LEU A 3 25.39 8.24 -1.78
CA LEU A 3 26.78 8.74 -1.86
C LEU A 3 26.85 10.26 -1.61
N ILE A 4 25.76 10.98 -1.89
CA ILE A 4 25.71 12.44 -1.81
C ILE A 4 25.12 12.86 -0.47
N GLY A 5 25.95 13.37 0.43
CA GLY A 5 25.53 13.71 1.78
C GLY A 5 26.05 15.06 2.28
N GLY A 6 25.94 15.29 3.59
CA GLY A 6 26.44 16.46 4.26
C GLY A 6 25.82 17.78 3.79
N LYS A 7 26.62 18.85 3.83
CA LYS A 7 26.21 20.20 3.39
C LYS A 7 25.95 20.25 1.88
N LEU A 8 26.77 19.53 1.10
CA LEU A 8 26.65 19.48 -0.36
C LEU A 8 25.31 18.81 -0.78
N GLY A 9 25.00 17.64 -0.20
CA GLY A 9 23.74 16.94 -0.51
C GLY A 9 22.53 17.79 -0.17
N TYR A 10 22.51 18.42 0.99
CA TYR A 10 21.43 19.34 1.38
C TYR A 10 21.30 20.53 0.40
N TRP A 11 22.43 21.17 0.06
CA TRP A 11 22.43 22.31 -0.87
C TRP A 11 21.91 21.92 -2.26
N LEU A 12 22.33 20.79 -2.80
CA LEU A 12 21.83 20.27 -4.08
C LEU A 12 20.31 20.02 -4.03
N LEU A 13 19.81 19.37 -2.98
CA LEU A 13 18.37 19.12 -2.81
C LEU A 13 17.58 20.42 -2.74
N MET A 14 18.06 21.43 -2.03
CA MET A 14 17.43 22.75 -1.96
C MET A 14 17.44 23.49 -3.32
N LYS A 15 18.45 23.26 -4.16
CA LYS A 15 18.49 23.83 -5.51
C LYS A 15 17.56 23.11 -6.50
N ILE A 16 17.46 21.78 -6.39
CA ILE A 16 16.65 20.94 -7.29
C ILE A 16 15.16 21.07 -6.94
N CYS A 17 14.82 21.09 -5.66
CA CYS A 17 13.44 21.14 -5.17
C CYS A 17 13.29 22.13 -4.01
N PRO A 18 13.31 23.44 -4.29
CA PRO A 18 13.26 24.49 -3.26
C PRO A 18 11.93 24.60 -2.53
N GLY A 19 10.83 24.07 -3.12
CA GLY A 19 9.48 24.11 -2.54
C GLY A 19 9.11 22.91 -1.67
N GLY A 20 9.96 21.87 -1.60
CA GLY A 20 9.69 20.67 -0.79
C GLY A 20 8.56 19.77 -1.33
N GLU A 21 7.92 20.14 -2.41
CA GLU A 21 6.85 19.36 -3.04
C GLU A 21 7.42 18.52 -4.20
N THR A 22 7.25 17.22 -4.09
CA THR A 22 7.56 16.31 -5.17
C THR A 22 6.25 16.01 -5.92
N GLY A 23 6.05 16.60 -7.09
CA GLY A 23 4.80 16.50 -7.88
C GLY A 23 4.46 15.07 -8.38
N TYR A 24 5.21 14.06 -7.96
CA TYR A 24 5.11 12.69 -8.45
C TYR A 24 4.08 11.81 -7.71
N LEU A 25 3.49 12.29 -6.60
CA LEU A 25 2.65 11.47 -5.71
C LEU A 25 1.17 11.87 -5.72
N SER A 26 0.68 12.42 -6.79
CA SER A 26 -0.66 13.04 -6.85
C SER A 26 -1.83 12.05 -6.90
N GLY A 27 -1.63 10.74 -6.96
CA GLY A 27 -2.74 9.79 -7.21
C GLY A 27 -3.45 10.01 -8.56
N ALA A 28 -2.88 10.86 -9.43
CA ALA A 28 -3.48 11.27 -10.70
C ALA A 28 -3.79 10.09 -11.64
N ALA A 29 -3.13 8.95 -11.45
CA ALA A 29 -3.42 7.73 -12.21
C ALA A 29 -4.85 7.19 -11.97
N TYR A 30 -5.46 7.55 -10.84
CA TYR A 30 -6.79 7.13 -10.43
C TYR A 30 -7.81 8.27 -10.43
N ALA A 31 -7.43 9.48 -10.87
CA ALA A 31 -8.33 10.63 -10.90
C ALA A 31 -9.60 10.27 -11.69
N ASN A 32 -10.76 10.42 -11.05
CA ASN A 32 -12.10 10.10 -11.61
C ASN A 32 -12.28 8.64 -12.05
N LYS A 33 -11.53 7.70 -11.48
CA LYS A 33 -11.66 6.26 -11.76
C LYS A 33 -11.69 5.47 -10.47
N SER A 34 -12.41 4.36 -10.48
CA SER A 34 -12.33 3.38 -9.41
C SER A 34 -10.91 2.81 -9.34
N LYS A 35 -10.24 3.00 -8.21
CA LYS A 35 -8.93 2.40 -7.95
C LYS A 35 -9.02 0.88 -7.92
N LEU A 36 -10.09 0.34 -7.33
CA LEU A 36 -10.37 -1.09 -7.27
C LEU A 36 -10.53 -1.69 -8.68
N ALA A 37 -11.35 -1.07 -9.54
CA ALA A 37 -11.54 -1.51 -10.92
C ALA A 37 -10.23 -1.44 -11.74
N VAL A 38 -9.43 -0.37 -11.58
CA VAL A 38 -8.14 -0.23 -12.29
C VAL A 38 -7.11 -1.27 -11.81
N LEU A 39 -7.11 -1.60 -10.52
CA LEU A 39 -6.17 -2.56 -9.95
C LEU A 39 -6.58 -4.01 -10.23
N PHE A 40 -7.86 -4.35 -10.09
CA PHE A 40 -8.32 -5.73 -10.06
C PHE A 40 -9.31 -6.09 -11.18
N GLY A 41 -9.85 -5.09 -11.89
CA GLY A 41 -10.92 -5.30 -12.87
C GLY A 41 -12.31 -5.41 -12.22
N GLU A 42 -13.35 -5.47 -13.05
CA GLU A 42 -14.75 -5.59 -12.59
C GLU A 42 -15.03 -6.92 -11.86
N GLN A 43 -14.29 -7.97 -12.18
CA GLN A 43 -14.37 -9.27 -11.53
C GLN A 43 -14.17 -9.21 -10.01
N PHE A 44 -13.41 -8.25 -9.52
CA PHE A 44 -13.23 -8.03 -8.08
C PHE A 44 -14.56 -7.74 -7.38
N PHE A 45 -15.45 -6.99 -8.02
CA PHE A 45 -16.75 -6.65 -7.43
C PHE A 45 -17.72 -7.85 -7.43
N GLU A 46 -17.58 -8.77 -8.38
CA GLU A 46 -18.30 -10.05 -8.35
C GLU A 46 -17.78 -10.93 -7.20
N ASP A 47 -16.49 -10.93 -6.97
CA ASP A 47 -15.83 -11.70 -5.91
C ASP A 47 -16.25 -11.26 -4.49
N ILE A 48 -16.59 -10.00 -4.29
CA ILE A 48 -17.02 -9.46 -2.98
C ILE A 48 -18.54 -9.48 -2.75
N GLN A 49 -19.33 -9.91 -3.74
CA GLN A 49 -20.80 -9.99 -3.59
C GLN A 49 -21.18 -10.83 -2.37
N ASP A 50 -22.06 -10.28 -1.52
CA ASP A 50 -22.56 -10.91 -0.31
C ASP A 50 -21.47 -11.35 0.70
N ARG A 51 -20.24 -10.83 0.58
CA ARG A 51 -19.10 -11.14 1.45
C ARG A 51 -18.92 -10.09 2.53
N THR A 52 -18.34 -10.53 3.65
CA THR A 52 -17.71 -9.62 4.62
C THR A 52 -16.29 -9.33 4.19
N VAL A 53 -15.95 -8.05 4.04
CA VAL A 53 -14.64 -7.59 3.60
C VAL A 53 -14.01 -6.71 4.66
N ILE A 54 -12.73 -6.95 5.00
CA ILE A 54 -11.93 -6.01 5.78
C ILE A 54 -11.10 -5.18 4.80
N ASP A 55 -11.19 -3.85 4.89
CA ASP A 55 -10.30 -2.90 4.23
C ASP A 55 -9.20 -2.50 5.22
N PHE A 56 -8.03 -3.12 5.09
CA PHE A 56 -6.93 -2.99 6.06
C PHE A 56 -5.98 -1.86 5.67
N GLY A 57 -6.03 -0.76 6.41
CA GLY A 57 -5.42 0.52 6.07
C GLY A 57 -6.37 1.39 5.25
N CYS A 58 -7.65 1.44 5.64
CA CYS A 58 -8.73 2.05 4.86
C CYS A 58 -8.62 3.58 4.69
N GLY A 59 -7.76 4.24 5.47
CA GLY A 59 -7.65 5.70 5.42
C GLY A 59 -9.00 6.40 5.64
N THR A 60 -9.40 7.24 4.70
CA THR A 60 -10.69 7.97 4.74
C THR A 60 -11.88 7.20 4.16
N GLY A 61 -11.73 5.89 3.90
CA GLY A 61 -12.82 4.97 3.59
C GLY A 61 -13.34 5.00 2.16
N GLY A 62 -12.62 5.58 1.21
CA GLY A 62 -13.09 5.69 -0.18
C GLY A 62 -13.36 4.33 -0.81
N GLU A 63 -12.39 3.43 -0.75
CA GLU A 63 -12.50 2.08 -1.27
C GLU A 63 -13.49 1.22 -0.46
N SER A 64 -13.57 1.44 0.86
CA SER A 64 -14.58 0.78 1.72
C SER A 64 -16.00 1.12 1.29
N VAL A 65 -16.29 2.40 1.06
CA VAL A 65 -17.60 2.88 0.59
C VAL A 65 -17.91 2.30 -0.79
N GLU A 66 -16.95 2.30 -1.71
CA GLU A 66 -17.13 1.72 -3.04
C GLU A 66 -17.45 0.21 -2.97
N MET A 67 -16.74 -0.56 -2.15
CA MET A 67 -17.02 -1.99 -1.96
C MET A 67 -18.44 -2.22 -1.42
N ALA A 68 -18.90 -1.42 -0.47
CA ALA A 68 -20.26 -1.50 0.05
C ALA A 68 -21.32 -1.16 -1.02
N GLN A 69 -21.12 -0.09 -1.79
CA GLN A 69 -22.01 0.29 -2.90
C GLN A 69 -22.07 -0.78 -3.99
N ARG A 70 -20.97 -1.49 -4.21
CA ARG A 70 -20.81 -2.49 -5.27
C ARG A 70 -21.15 -3.91 -4.81
N GLY A 71 -21.82 -4.10 -3.65
CA GLY A 71 -22.47 -5.35 -3.27
C GLY A 71 -21.79 -6.16 -2.16
N ALA A 72 -20.74 -5.66 -1.52
CA ALA A 72 -20.27 -6.29 -0.29
C ALA A 72 -21.37 -6.26 0.78
N ARG A 73 -21.59 -7.40 1.44
CA ARG A 73 -22.59 -7.50 2.53
C ARG A 73 -22.20 -6.59 3.69
N ARG A 74 -20.94 -6.59 4.06
CA ARG A 74 -20.35 -5.77 5.12
C ARG A 74 -18.91 -5.40 4.79
N VAL A 75 -18.53 -4.16 5.06
CA VAL A 75 -17.17 -3.70 4.93
C VAL A 75 -16.69 -3.17 6.28
N ILE A 76 -15.56 -3.68 6.76
CA ILE A 76 -14.92 -3.26 8.00
C ILE A 76 -13.64 -2.52 7.63
N GLY A 77 -13.68 -1.19 7.66
CA GLY A 77 -12.51 -0.34 7.44
C GLY A 77 -11.65 -0.27 8.69
N VAL A 78 -10.38 -0.60 8.55
CA VAL A 78 -9.41 -0.62 9.66
C VAL A 78 -8.31 0.39 9.40
N ASP A 79 -8.12 1.35 10.31
CA ASP A 79 -6.98 2.27 10.33
C ASP A 79 -6.60 2.59 11.79
N ILE A 80 -5.34 2.94 12.02
CA ILE A 80 -4.84 3.30 13.36
C ILE A 80 -5.13 4.77 13.72
N ARG A 81 -5.51 5.60 12.75
CA ARG A 81 -5.74 7.03 12.91
C ARG A 81 -7.23 7.33 13.06
N GLU A 82 -7.66 7.66 14.28
CA GLU A 82 -9.07 7.93 14.57
C GLU A 82 -9.63 9.05 13.69
N SER A 83 -8.86 10.11 13.40
CA SER A 83 -9.31 11.20 12.52
C SER A 83 -9.63 10.74 11.08
N TYR A 84 -9.01 9.65 10.63
CA TYR A 84 -9.33 9.05 9.33
C TYR A 84 -10.60 8.21 9.41
N LEU A 85 -10.77 7.46 10.50
CA LEU A 85 -11.98 6.69 10.75
C LEU A 85 -13.21 7.59 10.88
N ASP A 86 -13.08 8.77 11.54
CA ASP A 86 -14.15 9.76 11.62
C ASP A 86 -14.53 10.28 10.22
N THR A 87 -13.55 10.58 9.39
CA THR A 87 -13.79 10.99 8.00
C THR A 87 -14.45 9.87 7.21
N ALA A 88 -14.02 8.62 7.41
CA ALA A 88 -14.58 7.45 6.73
C ALA A 88 -16.05 7.19 7.14
N ARG A 89 -16.40 7.37 8.41
CA ARG A 89 -17.79 7.29 8.90
C ARG A 89 -18.68 8.34 8.22
N LEU A 90 -18.21 9.59 8.15
CA LEU A 90 -18.92 10.64 7.46
C LEU A 90 -19.08 10.32 5.97
N HIS A 91 -18.03 9.81 5.34
CA HIS A 91 -18.05 9.43 3.93
C HIS A 91 -19.10 8.32 3.67
N ALA A 92 -19.16 7.28 4.49
CA ALA A 92 -20.15 6.23 4.38
C ALA A 92 -21.58 6.76 4.56
N HIS A 93 -21.79 7.65 5.52
CA HIS A 93 -23.10 8.29 5.76
C HIS A 93 -23.55 9.12 4.56
N VAL A 94 -22.70 9.97 4.01
CA VAL A 94 -23.00 10.79 2.82
C VAL A 94 -23.36 9.93 1.61
N HIS A 95 -22.80 8.72 1.51
CA HIS A 95 -23.07 7.80 0.40
C HIS A 95 -24.16 6.76 0.71
N GLY A 96 -24.82 6.84 1.88
CA GLY A 96 -25.94 5.97 2.26
C GLY A 96 -25.58 4.50 2.41
N VAL A 97 -24.37 4.21 2.93
CA VAL A 97 -23.87 2.83 3.16
C VAL A 97 -23.35 2.62 4.59
N ASP A 98 -23.70 3.51 5.51
CA ASP A 98 -23.29 3.46 6.91
C ASP A 98 -23.88 2.25 7.67
N ASP A 99 -24.97 1.66 7.20
CA ASP A 99 -25.53 0.40 7.68
C ASP A 99 -24.64 -0.82 7.36
N ARG A 100 -23.82 -0.73 6.31
CA ARG A 100 -22.93 -1.81 5.83
C ARG A 100 -21.45 -1.56 6.11
N CYS A 101 -21.07 -0.34 6.46
CA CYS A 101 -19.69 0.05 6.73
C CYS A 101 -19.45 0.24 8.24
N ILE A 102 -18.44 -0.43 8.78
CA ILE A 102 -17.95 -0.24 10.13
C ILE A 102 -16.50 0.25 10.05
N PHE A 103 -16.17 1.33 10.79
CA PHE A 103 -14.80 1.87 10.82
C PHE A 103 -14.24 1.80 12.23
N THR A 104 -13.13 1.07 12.40
CA THR A 104 -12.56 0.75 13.72
C THR A 104 -11.05 0.51 13.64
N ALA A 105 -10.35 0.73 14.75
CA ALA A 105 -8.94 0.34 14.85
C ALA A 105 -8.75 -1.18 15.02
N LYS A 106 -9.80 -1.91 15.45
CA LYS A 106 -9.72 -3.35 15.69
C LYS A 106 -11.02 -4.03 15.28
N PRO A 107 -11.02 -4.91 14.27
CA PRO A 107 -12.18 -5.69 13.86
C PRO A 107 -12.74 -6.54 15.01
N ALA A 108 -14.06 -6.68 15.07
CA ALA A 108 -14.73 -7.53 16.04
C ALA A 108 -15.10 -8.91 15.49
N GLU A 109 -15.07 -9.09 14.17
CA GLU A 109 -15.46 -10.32 13.48
C GLU A 109 -14.50 -10.65 12.34
N PRO A 110 -14.40 -11.94 11.95
CA PRO A 110 -13.60 -12.35 10.81
C PRO A 110 -14.27 -11.95 9.47
N ALA A 111 -13.46 -11.89 8.41
CA ALA A 111 -13.89 -11.57 7.06
C ALA A 111 -13.52 -12.66 6.05
N ASP A 112 -14.34 -12.77 5.00
CA ASP A 112 -14.11 -13.67 3.86
C ASP A 112 -12.91 -13.19 3.03
N ILE A 113 -12.75 -11.86 2.95
CA ILE A 113 -11.70 -11.22 2.16
C ILE A 113 -11.09 -10.07 2.99
N ILE A 114 -9.77 -10.01 3.03
CA ILE A 114 -9.04 -8.85 3.53
C ILE A 114 -8.40 -8.16 2.33
N VAL A 115 -8.70 -6.88 2.14
CA VAL A 115 -8.10 -6.03 1.11
C VAL A 115 -7.12 -5.09 1.78
N SER A 116 -5.93 -4.89 1.22
CA SER A 116 -4.95 -3.93 1.71
C SER A 116 -4.28 -3.23 0.54
N LEU A 117 -4.60 -1.95 0.36
CA LEU A 117 -4.19 -1.18 -0.81
C LEU A 117 -3.17 -0.10 -0.43
N ASP A 118 -2.01 -0.11 -1.09
CA ASP A 118 -0.93 0.87 -0.90
C ASP A 118 -0.58 1.09 0.59
N SER A 119 -0.55 -0.01 1.37
CA SER A 119 -0.34 0.03 2.81
C SER A 119 0.90 -0.75 3.25
N PHE A 120 1.29 -1.83 2.55
CA PHE A 120 2.41 -2.69 2.95
C PHE A 120 3.75 -1.96 3.02
N GLU A 121 3.97 -0.96 2.17
CA GLU A 121 5.15 -0.10 2.20
C GLU A 121 5.20 0.82 3.43
N HIS A 122 4.08 0.96 4.13
CA HIS A 122 3.91 1.82 5.30
C HIS A 122 3.86 1.07 6.63
N PHE A 123 3.73 -0.26 6.62
CA PHE A 123 3.74 -1.04 7.86
C PHE A 123 5.15 -1.13 8.46
N ASP A 124 5.30 -0.78 9.74
CA ASP A 124 6.58 -0.90 10.44
C ASP A 124 7.06 -2.35 10.51
N ASP A 125 6.16 -3.27 10.84
CA ASP A 125 6.40 -4.72 10.84
C ASP A 125 5.36 -5.44 9.97
N PRO A 126 5.61 -5.59 8.65
CA PRO A 126 4.70 -6.32 7.76
C PRO A 126 4.47 -7.78 8.15
N ALA A 127 5.45 -8.44 8.80
CA ALA A 127 5.29 -9.82 9.26
C ALA A 127 4.30 -9.92 10.43
N HIS A 128 4.33 -8.94 11.34
CA HIS A 128 3.34 -8.84 12.41
C HIS A 128 1.95 -8.57 11.87
N ILE A 129 1.83 -7.64 10.91
CA ILE A 129 0.54 -7.33 10.26
C ILE A 129 -0.06 -8.57 9.58
N LEU A 130 0.74 -9.39 8.92
CA LEU A 130 0.24 -10.64 8.33
C LEU A 130 -0.34 -11.60 9.39
N ARG A 131 0.28 -11.70 10.57
CA ARG A 131 -0.29 -12.50 11.68
C ARG A 131 -1.61 -11.92 12.19
N ILE A 132 -1.74 -10.60 12.24
CA ILE A 132 -3.00 -9.92 12.56
C ILE A 132 -4.06 -10.24 11.50
N MET A 133 -3.73 -10.11 10.22
CA MET A 133 -4.65 -10.44 9.12
C MET A 133 -5.09 -11.91 9.20
N ASP A 134 -4.20 -12.84 9.51
CA ASP A 134 -4.55 -14.25 9.68
C ASP A 134 -5.58 -14.48 10.79
N SER A 135 -5.47 -13.74 11.89
CA SER A 135 -6.42 -13.84 13.01
C SER A 135 -7.83 -13.31 12.68
N TYR A 136 -7.95 -12.45 11.67
CA TYR A 136 -9.23 -11.90 11.20
C TYR A 136 -9.74 -12.52 9.90
N LEU A 137 -9.03 -13.48 9.33
CA LEU A 137 -9.46 -14.14 8.12
C LEU A 137 -10.34 -15.34 8.44
N ALA A 138 -11.54 -15.41 7.85
CA ALA A 138 -12.40 -16.57 7.97
C ALA A 138 -11.76 -17.84 7.35
N PRO A 139 -12.17 -19.05 7.72
CA PRO A 139 -11.74 -20.27 7.04
C PRO A 139 -12.04 -20.23 5.54
N GLY A 140 -11.07 -20.58 4.70
CA GLY A 140 -11.18 -20.46 3.24
C GLY A 140 -11.10 -19.04 2.68
N GLY A 141 -10.87 -18.05 3.55
CA GLY A 141 -10.72 -16.64 3.15
C GLY A 141 -9.38 -16.35 2.46
N ARG A 142 -9.26 -15.15 1.91
CA ARG A 142 -8.05 -14.69 1.23
C ARG A 142 -7.70 -13.24 1.52
N VAL A 143 -6.41 -12.91 1.41
CA VAL A 143 -5.92 -11.53 1.46
C VAL A 143 -5.60 -11.07 0.04
N ILE A 144 -6.10 -9.93 -0.36
CA ILE A 144 -5.80 -9.27 -1.63
C ILE A 144 -5.01 -8.00 -1.30
N ALA A 145 -3.77 -7.91 -1.77
CA ALA A 145 -2.93 -6.78 -1.43
C ALA A 145 -2.28 -6.16 -2.67
N THR A 146 -2.15 -4.83 -2.62
CA THR A 146 -1.30 -4.07 -3.53
C THR A 146 -0.42 -3.13 -2.74
N PHE A 147 0.77 -2.88 -3.27
CA PHE A 147 1.65 -1.84 -2.75
C PHE A 147 2.62 -1.36 -3.84
N GLY A 148 3.16 -0.18 -3.64
CA GLY A 148 4.14 0.39 -4.54
C GLY A 148 4.11 1.91 -4.60
N PRO A 149 5.15 2.46 -5.20
CA PRO A 149 6.28 1.79 -5.86
C PRO A 149 7.24 1.14 -4.86
N THR A 150 7.88 0.02 -5.29
CA THR A 150 8.89 -0.68 -4.47
C THR A 150 10.14 0.17 -4.25
N TRP A 151 10.93 -0.13 -3.20
CA TRP A 151 12.04 0.74 -2.78
C TRP A 151 13.05 1.12 -3.88
N TYR A 152 13.42 0.19 -4.76
CA TYR A 152 14.38 0.47 -5.84
C TYR A 152 13.77 1.14 -7.08
N HIS A 153 12.45 1.27 -7.16
CA HIS A 153 11.78 2.01 -8.22
C HIS A 153 12.25 3.48 -8.24
N PRO A 154 12.27 4.19 -9.40
CA PRO A 154 12.64 5.60 -9.47
C PRO A 154 11.95 6.49 -8.45
N LEU A 155 10.69 6.20 -8.14
CA LEU A 155 9.89 6.93 -7.17
C LEU A 155 9.68 6.16 -5.84
N GLY A 156 10.47 5.11 -5.58
CA GLY A 156 10.34 4.26 -4.38
C GLY A 156 10.64 4.96 -3.06
N GLY A 157 11.28 6.11 -3.11
CA GLY A 157 11.46 6.99 -1.95
C GLY A 157 10.22 7.81 -1.59
N HIS A 158 9.12 7.68 -2.36
CA HIS A 158 7.88 8.44 -2.16
C HIS A 158 8.19 9.94 -2.02
N LEU A 159 7.87 10.54 -0.88
CA LEU A 159 8.12 11.94 -0.57
C LEU A 159 9.60 12.36 -0.62
N PHE A 160 10.54 11.41 -0.67
CA PHE A 160 11.97 11.65 -0.82
C PHE A 160 12.45 11.48 -2.26
N SER A 161 11.56 11.15 -3.21
CA SER A 161 11.88 11.07 -4.64
C SER A 161 11.76 12.44 -5.30
N VAL A 162 12.68 13.34 -4.95
CA VAL A 162 12.79 14.70 -5.50
C VAL A 162 12.96 14.66 -7.04
N PHE A 163 13.62 13.63 -7.52
CA PHE A 163 13.67 13.18 -8.92
C PHE A 163 13.88 11.65 -8.91
N PRO A 164 13.78 10.96 -10.08
CA PRO A 164 13.97 9.51 -10.14
C PRO A 164 15.24 9.04 -9.44
N TRP A 165 15.11 8.10 -8.48
CA TRP A 165 16.17 7.51 -7.65
C TRP A 165 16.90 8.48 -6.68
N ALA A 166 16.41 9.69 -6.45
CA ALA A 166 17.02 10.62 -5.50
C ALA A 166 17.24 9.98 -4.11
N HIS A 167 16.27 9.19 -3.64
CA HIS A 167 16.33 8.47 -2.36
C HIS A 167 17.47 7.41 -2.29
N LEU A 168 17.99 6.96 -3.43
CA LEU A 168 19.15 6.05 -3.48
C LEU A 168 20.48 6.80 -3.64
N LEU A 169 20.46 7.98 -4.26
CA LEU A 169 21.65 8.78 -4.53
C LEU A 169 22.07 9.64 -3.33
N PHE A 170 21.11 10.24 -2.65
CA PHE A 170 21.38 11.06 -1.47
C PHE A 170 21.39 10.24 -0.19
N THR A 171 22.22 10.67 0.77
CA THR A 171 22.18 10.07 2.10
C THR A 171 20.85 10.38 2.77
N GLU A 172 20.34 9.45 3.55
CA GLU A 172 19.11 9.59 4.31
C GLU A 172 19.10 10.87 5.17
N ARG A 173 20.23 11.16 5.81
CA ARG A 173 20.43 12.38 6.60
C ARG A 173 20.26 13.67 5.77
N ALA A 174 20.72 13.69 4.52
CA ALA A 174 20.56 14.86 3.65
C ALA A 174 19.10 15.04 3.23
N LEU A 175 18.40 13.95 2.89
CA LEU A 175 16.98 13.94 2.53
C LEU A 175 16.09 14.39 3.71
N LEU A 176 16.33 13.86 4.91
CA LEU A 176 15.60 14.26 6.11
C LEU A 176 15.82 15.72 6.47
N ARG A 177 17.08 16.20 6.38
CA ARG A 177 17.41 17.61 6.61
C ARG A 177 16.69 18.52 5.60
N TRP A 178 16.68 18.13 4.31
CA TRP A 178 15.97 18.86 3.27
C TRP A 178 14.47 18.91 3.58
N ARG A 179 13.85 17.77 3.90
CA ARG A 179 12.43 17.70 4.21
C ARG A 179 12.05 18.53 5.44
N LYS A 180 12.89 18.52 6.48
CA LYS A 180 12.70 19.32 7.71
C LYS A 180 12.61 20.82 7.44
N SER A 181 13.23 21.32 6.36
CA SER A 181 13.16 22.75 5.97
C SER A 181 11.74 23.17 5.58
N PHE A 182 10.88 22.22 5.18
CA PHE A 182 9.49 22.46 4.77
C PHE A 182 8.45 21.89 5.74
N LYS A 183 8.90 21.02 6.65
CA LYS A 183 8.07 20.45 7.72
C LYS A 183 8.81 20.55 9.06
N PRO A 184 8.84 21.74 9.66
CA PRO A 184 9.69 21.99 10.84
C PRO A 184 9.31 21.16 12.07
N GLY A 185 8.08 20.65 12.16
CA GLY A 185 7.64 19.74 13.24
C GLY A 185 8.13 18.29 13.09
N GLN A 186 8.82 17.94 12.02
CA GLN A 186 9.30 16.56 11.81
C GLN A 186 10.53 16.26 12.67
N THR A 187 10.41 15.27 13.56
CA THR A 187 11.47 14.81 14.46
C THR A 187 12.20 13.56 13.96
N ALA A 188 11.72 12.94 12.90
CA ALA A 188 12.24 11.69 12.35
C ALA A 188 13.77 11.75 12.08
N THR A 189 14.47 10.69 12.47
CA THR A 189 15.92 10.51 12.31
C THR A 189 16.25 9.55 11.16
N CYS A 190 15.27 8.77 10.68
CA CYS A 190 15.38 7.88 9.52
C CYS A 190 14.10 7.92 8.68
N ILE A 191 14.21 7.43 7.44
CA ILE A 191 13.07 7.37 6.49
C ILE A 191 11.97 6.42 6.99
N THR A 192 12.33 5.38 7.73
CA THR A 192 11.35 4.45 8.29
C THR A 192 10.45 5.12 9.32
N GLU A 193 10.97 6.02 10.15
CA GLU A 193 10.16 6.85 11.05
C GLU A 193 9.24 7.84 10.32
N CYS A 194 9.47 8.05 9.03
CA CYS A 194 8.56 8.81 8.16
C CYS A 194 7.44 7.92 7.58
N GLY A 195 7.31 6.68 8.03
CA GLY A 195 6.27 5.74 7.60
C GLY A 195 6.59 5.05 6.27
N LEU A 196 7.86 4.78 5.96
CA LEU A 196 8.26 4.08 4.73
C LEU A 196 9.28 2.97 5.05
N ASN A 197 8.85 1.72 5.03
CA ASN A 197 9.64 0.57 5.46
C ASN A 197 10.69 0.06 4.44
N LYS A 198 10.84 0.74 3.31
CA LYS A 198 11.79 0.39 2.24
C LYS A 198 11.58 -1.02 1.67
N ILE A 199 10.33 -1.43 1.49
CA ILE A 199 10.00 -2.77 1.00
C ILE A 199 10.47 -2.98 -0.44
N THR A 200 11.08 -4.15 -0.69
CA THR A 200 11.47 -4.64 -2.01
C THR A 200 10.67 -5.90 -2.33
N ILE A 201 10.59 -6.29 -3.61
CA ILE A 201 9.90 -7.52 -4.01
C ILE A 201 10.51 -8.73 -3.28
N ARG A 202 11.84 -8.83 -3.28
CA ARG A 202 12.55 -9.94 -2.63
C ARG A 202 12.30 -9.99 -1.12
N ARG A 203 12.30 -8.82 -0.45
CA ARG A 203 11.98 -8.73 0.98
C ARG A 203 10.54 -9.16 1.24
N PHE A 204 9.58 -8.68 0.45
CA PHE A 204 8.18 -9.06 0.58
C PHE A 204 7.98 -10.57 0.38
N GLN A 205 8.57 -11.15 -0.67
CA GLN A 205 8.49 -12.60 -0.92
C GLN A 205 9.03 -13.43 0.26
N ARG A 206 10.12 -12.97 0.88
CA ARG A 206 10.67 -13.63 2.08
C ARG A 206 9.72 -13.50 3.27
N ILE A 207 9.15 -12.32 3.51
CA ILE A 207 8.17 -12.10 4.58
C ILE A 207 6.97 -13.03 4.41
N ILE A 208 6.46 -13.22 3.19
CA ILE A 208 5.36 -14.16 2.94
C ILE A 208 5.79 -15.60 3.18
N ALA A 209 6.99 -16.01 2.74
CA ALA A 209 7.48 -17.36 2.94
C ALA A 209 7.62 -17.73 4.44
N ASP A 210 7.90 -16.74 5.30
CA ASP A 210 8.04 -16.88 6.75
C ASP A 210 6.70 -16.61 7.51
N SER A 211 5.59 -16.43 6.78
CA SER A 211 4.27 -16.10 7.33
C SER A 211 3.30 -17.30 7.29
N PRO A 212 2.10 -17.20 7.92
CA PRO A 212 1.03 -18.18 7.76
C PRO A 212 0.48 -18.31 6.34
N PHE A 213 0.91 -17.45 5.40
CA PHE A 213 0.37 -17.35 4.06
C PHE A 213 1.30 -17.90 2.99
N ARG A 214 0.70 -18.21 1.84
CA ARG A 214 1.39 -18.45 0.57
C ARG A 214 0.74 -17.64 -0.54
N PHE A 215 1.46 -17.38 -1.62
CA PHE A 215 0.88 -16.75 -2.80
C PHE A 215 -0.04 -17.73 -3.54
N ALA A 216 -1.31 -17.35 -3.70
CA ALA A 216 -2.20 -17.93 -4.71
C ALA A 216 -1.97 -17.23 -6.06
N ARG A 217 -1.72 -15.90 -6.03
CA ARG A 217 -1.36 -15.10 -7.21
C ARG A 217 -0.31 -14.07 -6.83
N PHE A 218 0.67 -13.83 -7.70
CA PHE A 218 1.68 -12.79 -7.53
C PHE A 218 2.01 -12.15 -8.87
N GLU A 219 1.84 -10.84 -8.96
CA GLU A 219 2.07 -10.07 -10.16
C GLU A 219 2.82 -8.78 -9.88
N THR A 220 3.60 -8.34 -10.86
CA THR A 220 4.25 -7.04 -10.85
C THR A 220 3.87 -6.24 -12.08
N LYS A 221 3.41 -5.01 -11.89
CA LYS A 221 3.15 -4.07 -12.99
C LYS A 221 4.40 -3.20 -13.18
N PRO A 222 5.08 -3.28 -14.32
CA PRO A 222 6.26 -2.48 -14.58
C PRO A 222 5.89 -1.04 -14.95
N ILE A 223 6.84 -0.13 -14.75
CA ILE A 223 6.75 1.26 -15.20
C ILE A 223 6.38 1.29 -16.70
N ARG A 224 5.34 2.05 -17.06
CA ARG A 224 4.90 2.28 -18.45
C ARG A 224 4.78 1.00 -19.28
N GLY A 225 4.59 -0.17 -18.66
CA GLY A 225 4.47 -1.44 -19.35
C GLY A 225 5.77 -1.99 -19.96
N ILE A 226 6.94 -1.42 -19.64
CA ILE A 226 8.24 -1.83 -20.21
C ILE A 226 8.56 -3.27 -19.82
N ARG A 227 8.56 -4.18 -20.80
CA ARG A 227 8.71 -5.64 -20.59
C ARG A 227 10.03 -6.04 -19.92
N LEU A 228 11.13 -5.31 -20.15
CA LEU A 228 12.43 -5.55 -19.51
C LEU A 228 12.30 -5.59 -17.97
N PHE A 229 11.46 -4.73 -17.40
CA PHE A 229 11.23 -4.68 -15.97
C PHE A 229 10.35 -5.82 -15.40
N LYS A 230 9.94 -6.77 -16.21
CA LYS A 230 9.32 -8.03 -15.74
C LYS A 230 10.36 -9.10 -15.40
N THR A 231 11.61 -8.95 -15.86
CA THR A 231 12.69 -9.93 -15.71
C THR A 231 13.64 -9.57 -14.57
N ALA A 232 14.19 -10.57 -13.89
CA ALA A 232 15.27 -10.36 -12.92
C ALA A 232 16.58 -10.03 -13.69
N PRO A 233 17.44 -9.11 -13.17
CA PRO A 233 17.33 -8.37 -11.92
C PRO A 233 16.53 -7.05 -12.02
N PHE A 234 16.09 -6.65 -13.23
CA PHE A 234 15.49 -5.34 -13.51
C PHE A 234 14.13 -5.15 -12.84
N ARG A 235 13.44 -6.25 -12.49
CA ARG A 235 12.13 -6.21 -11.81
C ARG A 235 12.14 -5.37 -10.53
N GLU A 236 13.20 -5.42 -9.74
CA GLU A 236 13.31 -4.62 -8.51
C GLU A 236 13.34 -3.11 -8.77
N PHE A 237 13.91 -2.71 -9.92
CA PHE A 237 14.09 -1.30 -10.27
C PHE A 237 12.92 -0.71 -11.06
N GLY A 238 12.13 -1.54 -11.70
CA GLY A 238 11.09 -1.08 -12.60
C GLY A 238 9.66 -1.46 -12.19
N THR A 239 9.44 -2.06 -11.02
CA THR A 239 8.08 -2.40 -10.56
C THR A 239 7.40 -1.19 -9.93
N ALA A 240 6.35 -0.72 -10.59
CA ALA A 240 5.52 0.36 -10.08
C ALA A 240 4.52 -0.15 -9.04
N ILE A 241 3.90 -1.31 -9.26
CA ILE A 241 2.90 -1.90 -8.37
C ILE A 241 3.16 -3.40 -8.23
N VAL A 242 3.15 -3.90 -7.02
CA VAL A 242 3.02 -5.31 -6.69
C VAL A 242 1.55 -5.58 -6.40
N ARG A 243 1.00 -6.66 -6.95
CA ARG A 243 -0.34 -7.16 -6.69
C ARG A 243 -0.26 -8.63 -6.32
N CYS A 244 -0.93 -9.03 -5.25
CA CYS A 244 -0.95 -10.43 -4.87
C CYS A 244 -2.29 -10.84 -4.23
N THR A 245 -2.55 -12.14 -4.32
CA THR A 245 -3.57 -12.81 -3.51
C THR A 245 -2.86 -13.84 -2.65
N LEU A 246 -3.12 -13.79 -1.35
CA LEU A 246 -2.55 -14.69 -0.35
C LEU A 246 -3.67 -15.57 0.21
N VAL A 247 -3.34 -16.83 0.44
CA VAL A 247 -4.19 -17.81 1.13
C VAL A 247 -3.36 -18.47 2.23
N ARG A 248 -4.01 -19.05 3.23
CA ARG A 248 -3.28 -19.77 4.28
C ARG A 248 -2.45 -20.91 3.70
N ALA A 249 -1.24 -21.09 4.20
CA ALA A 249 -0.31 -22.08 3.67
C ALA A 249 -0.80 -23.51 3.87
N ASN A 250 -1.57 -23.77 4.94
CA ASN A 250 -2.13 -25.06 5.32
C ASN A 250 -3.50 -25.38 4.71
N GLU A 251 -4.12 -24.43 3.99
CA GLU A 251 -5.39 -24.65 3.31
C GLU A 251 -5.17 -25.16 1.87
N PRO A 252 -6.06 -26.04 1.37
CA PRO A 252 -6.00 -26.48 -0.03
C PRO A 252 -6.07 -25.29 -0.97
N ALA A 253 -5.47 -25.41 -2.15
CA ALA A 253 -5.56 -24.39 -3.17
C ALA A 253 -7.04 -24.24 -3.58
N THR A 254 -7.67 -23.13 -3.19
CA THR A 254 -8.97 -22.75 -3.77
C THR A 254 -8.77 -22.59 -5.28
N PRO A 255 -9.62 -23.16 -6.15
CA PRO A 255 -9.49 -22.98 -7.58
C PRO A 255 -9.32 -21.50 -7.89
N ALA A 256 -8.29 -21.17 -8.65
CA ALA A 256 -8.10 -19.79 -9.11
C ALA A 256 -9.37 -19.39 -9.84
N VAL A 257 -10.06 -18.36 -9.33
CA VAL A 257 -11.09 -17.69 -10.12
C VAL A 257 -10.40 -17.24 -11.39
N ALA A 258 -10.92 -17.69 -12.53
CA ALA A 258 -10.34 -17.49 -13.85
C ALA A 258 -10.03 -16.01 -14.10
N ALA A 259 -8.89 -15.77 -14.74
CA ALA A 259 -8.37 -14.45 -15.05
C ALA A 259 -9.25 -13.68 -16.02
#